data_295f6db5b4947e47ff3f976e0bf33211
#
_entry.id   295f6db5b4947e47ff3f976e0bf33211
#
_cell.length_a   1.000
_cell.length_b   1.000
_cell.length_c   1.000
_cell.angle_alpha   90.00
_cell.angle_beta   90.00
_cell.angle_gamma   90.00
#
_symmetry.space_group_name_H-M   'P 1'
#
loop_
_entity.id
_entity.type
_entity.pdbx_description
1 polymer ?
#
loop_
_entity_poly.entity_id
_entity_poly.type
_entity_poly.pdbx_seq_one_letter_code
_entity_poly.pdbx_strand_id
1 'polypeptide(L)'
;MKLKIPYSPNKKQTEAHLAMANYDVILYGGGVGGGKSYWLCMCILEHAFKYPGSRICLVRKEKSTLVDSTLVTLFSLIPDELMDSQIGWGHNEQKGIIKFPNGTVLKYGGVGTEDDMQKIGSTEFTLICIDEAGEIDLRPFLFLQSRLRATLPDGTNPPYKCLLASNPSHNWLKEWFIDNPREDFLFVQALPADNIENLPDNYISNLEKIYTPEMIDTYLKGDWMALSGENVVIPYEYIKDAINKKLPVEEKPVIGVDPAGTGGDENVIVYAKGNTILGIHSNRKQDPMVSCAKIAHFSNKLKAKRILIEEDGLGAVFLSRLRAMGIKAQPYRSGGNKNVAQKEVYYNHKTEAWFYVRSLFEDGLVSIPDDKKLINQLASVKYEIGESGGKLKIESKKRMSKKMGNSPDRADAVVIALWAAKGLRDPARDFARKRQPIKPVRDNSYGWKTHV
;
A
#
# COMPACT_ATOMS: atom_id res chain seq x y z
N MET A 1 38.65 0.14 23.53
CA MET A 1 37.54 -0.33 24.39
C MET A 1 36.78 -1.39 23.64
N LYS A 2 36.61 -2.62 24.14
CA LYS A 2 35.72 -3.61 23.50
C LYS A 2 34.33 -3.38 24.07
N LEU A 3 33.46 -2.80 23.28
CA LEU A 3 32.05 -2.62 23.63
C LEU A 3 31.33 -3.95 23.49
N LYS A 4 30.58 -4.35 24.50
CA LYS A 4 29.74 -5.52 24.46
C LYS A 4 28.27 -5.04 24.33
N ILE A 5 27.74 -5.11 23.12
CA ILE A 5 26.33 -4.78 22.85
C ILE A 5 25.48 -6.03 23.12
N PRO A 6 24.38 -5.93 23.87
CA PRO A 6 23.49 -7.06 24.18
C PRO A 6 22.62 -7.41 22.97
N TYR A 7 23.26 -7.92 21.91
CA TYR A 7 22.58 -8.30 20.68
C TYR A 7 23.12 -9.65 20.20
N SER A 8 22.20 -10.59 20.03
CA SER A 8 22.44 -11.88 19.38
C SER A 8 21.52 -11.99 18.18
N PRO A 9 22.02 -11.80 16.95
CA PRO A 9 21.18 -11.83 15.77
C PRO A 9 20.62 -13.23 15.51
N ASN A 10 19.35 -13.33 15.21
CA ASN A 10 18.77 -14.54 14.68
C ASN A 10 19.26 -14.78 13.24
N LYS A 11 18.89 -15.93 12.66
CA LYS A 11 19.32 -16.32 11.31
C LYS A 11 18.96 -15.28 10.25
N LYS A 12 17.76 -14.71 10.32
CA LYS A 12 17.26 -13.72 9.34
C LYS A 12 17.93 -12.35 9.52
N GLN A 13 18.18 -11.95 10.75
CA GLN A 13 18.95 -10.74 11.03
C GLN A 13 20.38 -10.87 10.52
N THR A 14 21.01 -12.04 10.71
CA THR A 14 22.37 -12.34 10.18
C THR A 14 22.37 -12.28 8.65
N GLU A 15 21.37 -12.88 7.99
CA GLU A 15 21.19 -12.79 6.54
C GLU A 15 21.13 -11.33 6.06
N ALA A 16 20.32 -10.51 6.73
CA ALA A 16 20.17 -9.09 6.39
C ALA A 16 21.46 -8.26 6.64
N HIS A 17 22.22 -8.52 7.72
CA HIS A 17 23.51 -7.89 7.94
C HIS A 17 24.51 -8.24 6.84
N LEU A 18 24.60 -9.51 6.45
CA LEU A 18 25.50 -9.94 5.38
C LEU A 18 25.11 -9.36 4.02
N ALA A 19 23.82 -9.20 3.77
CA ALA A 19 23.29 -8.63 2.53
C ALA A 19 23.70 -7.16 2.33
N MET A 20 24.00 -6.42 3.39
CA MET A 20 24.47 -5.04 3.30
C MET A 20 25.80 -4.89 2.51
N ALA A 21 26.54 -5.97 2.29
CA ALA A 21 27.72 -5.93 1.44
C ALA A 21 27.39 -5.76 -0.06
N ASN A 22 26.22 -6.24 -0.50
CA ASN A 22 25.85 -6.35 -1.92
C ASN A 22 24.65 -5.49 -2.32
N TYR A 23 23.84 -5.02 -1.37
CA TYR A 23 22.60 -4.28 -1.65
C TYR A 23 22.61 -2.93 -0.94
N ASP A 24 22.15 -1.89 -1.64
CA ASP A 24 22.10 -0.54 -1.09
C ASP A 24 20.78 -0.24 -0.39
N VAL A 25 19.71 -0.90 -0.77
CA VAL A 25 18.38 -0.74 -0.16
C VAL A 25 17.87 -2.10 0.31
N ILE A 26 17.65 -2.25 1.63
CA ILE A 26 17.20 -3.51 2.21
C ILE A 26 15.89 -3.28 2.98
N LEU A 27 14.88 -4.04 2.63
CA LEU A 27 13.65 -4.17 3.39
C LEU A 27 13.71 -5.44 4.24
N TYR A 28 13.76 -5.27 5.56
CA TYR A 28 13.67 -6.36 6.53
C TYR A 28 12.27 -6.40 7.12
N GLY A 29 11.53 -7.46 6.89
CA GLY A 29 10.14 -7.47 7.32
C GLY A 29 9.38 -8.74 6.97
N GLY A 30 8.05 -8.67 7.09
CA GLY A 30 7.15 -9.77 6.73
C GLY A 30 6.20 -10.18 7.83
N GLY A 31 6.59 -10.14 9.11
CA GLY A 31 5.71 -10.53 10.22
C GLY A 31 5.91 -9.69 11.49
N VAL A 32 4.93 -9.74 12.40
CA VAL A 32 5.08 -9.16 13.74
C VAL A 32 6.06 -9.99 14.55
N GLY A 33 6.81 -9.36 15.47
CA GLY A 33 7.74 -10.12 16.32
C GLY A 33 9.00 -10.66 15.61
N GLY A 34 9.23 -10.36 14.32
CA GLY A 34 10.41 -10.81 13.55
C GLY A 34 11.73 -10.13 13.91
N GLY A 35 11.77 -9.29 14.96
CA GLY A 35 12.98 -8.60 15.40
C GLY A 35 13.42 -7.41 14.55
N LYS A 36 12.49 -6.79 13.81
CA LYS A 36 12.74 -5.72 12.84
C LYS A 36 13.42 -4.49 13.45
N SER A 37 12.85 -3.91 14.49
CA SER A 37 13.36 -2.69 15.11
C SER A 37 14.73 -2.95 15.80
N TYR A 38 14.95 -4.15 16.37
CA TYR A 38 16.24 -4.54 16.90
C TYR A 38 17.32 -4.60 15.81
N TRP A 39 17.03 -5.23 14.67
CA TRP A 39 17.96 -5.25 13.53
C TRP A 39 18.28 -3.84 13.04
N LEU A 40 17.28 -3.00 12.86
CA LEU A 40 17.44 -1.63 12.38
C LEU A 40 18.31 -0.80 13.33
N CYS A 41 18.04 -0.88 14.65
CA CYS A 41 18.84 -0.21 15.68
C CYS A 41 20.29 -0.72 15.74
N MET A 42 20.47 -2.03 15.55
CA MET A 42 21.82 -2.60 15.53
C MET A 42 22.63 -2.14 14.30
N CYS A 43 21.99 -2.04 13.12
CA CYS A 43 22.62 -1.47 11.92
C CYS A 43 23.05 0.00 12.14
N ILE A 44 22.25 0.78 12.87
CA ILE A 44 22.59 2.15 13.25
C ILE A 44 23.88 2.17 14.11
N LEU A 45 23.93 1.32 15.13
CA LEU A 45 25.10 1.26 16.03
C LEU A 45 26.34 0.74 15.28
N GLU A 46 26.20 -0.31 14.49
CA GLU A 46 27.29 -0.84 13.68
C GLU A 46 27.85 0.22 12.74
N HIS A 47 26.99 0.94 12.01
CA HIS A 47 27.42 2.02 11.12
C HIS A 47 28.08 3.17 11.89
N ALA A 48 27.50 3.57 13.04
CA ALA A 48 28.02 4.64 13.88
C ALA A 48 29.45 4.35 14.37
N PHE A 49 29.75 3.13 14.78
CA PHE A 49 31.07 2.77 15.28
C PHE A 49 32.08 2.43 14.18
N LYS A 50 31.63 1.85 13.09
CA LYS A 50 32.48 1.51 11.95
C LYS A 50 32.93 2.74 11.16
N TYR A 51 32.09 3.79 11.13
CA TYR A 51 32.32 5.02 10.39
C TYR A 51 32.20 6.25 11.30
N PRO A 52 33.25 6.55 12.12
CA PRO A 52 33.22 7.70 13.01
C PRO A 52 32.93 9.01 12.31
N GLY A 53 32.14 9.88 12.94
CA GLY A 53 31.69 11.15 12.34
C GLY A 53 30.60 11.03 11.29
N SER A 54 30.02 9.84 11.11
CA SER A 54 28.91 9.61 10.17
C SER A 54 27.64 10.40 10.57
N ARG A 55 26.78 10.61 9.61
CA ARG A 55 25.47 11.25 9.79
C ARG A 55 24.37 10.25 9.45
N ILE A 56 23.63 9.84 10.46
CA ILE A 56 22.60 8.81 10.35
C ILE A 56 21.22 9.44 10.47
N CYS A 57 20.28 8.97 9.67
CA CYS A 57 18.87 9.34 9.75
C CYS A 57 18.04 8.15 10.23
N LEU A 58 17.22 8.36 11.26
CA LEU A 58 16.20 7.40 11.71
C LEU A 58 14.83 8.05 11.65
N VAL A 59 13.92 7.52 10.85
CA VAL A 59 12.60 8.11 10.68
C VAL A 59 11.48 7.08 10.76
N ARG A 60 10.31 7.58 11.11
CA ARG A 60 9.00 6.94 10.99
C ARG A 60 8.00 7.97 10.48
N LYS A 61 6.76 7.58 10.20
CA LYS A 61 5.73 8.53 9.79
C LYS A 61 5.56 9.67 10.80
N GLU A 62 5.43 9.31 12.08
CA GLU A 62 5.27 10.27 13.18
C GLU A 62 6.43 10.17 14.17
N LYS A 63 6.97 11.35 14.61
CA LYS A 63 8.07 11.40 15.58
C LYS A 63 7.67 10.83 16.94
N SER A 64 6.45 11.08 17.41
CA SER A 64 5.98 10.58 18.71
C SER A 64 6.05 9.06 18.81
N THR A 65 5.51 8.35 17.81
CA THR A 65 5.54 6.89 17.78
C THR A 65 6.97 6.32 17.68
N LEU A 66 7.88 7.03 17.00
CA LEU A 66 9.29 6.66 16.95
C LEU A 66 9.95 6.76 18.33
N VAL A 67 9.67 7.83 19.09
CA VAL A 67 10.20 8.05 20.43
C VAL A 67 9.72 6.96 21.38
N ASP A 68 8.44 6.62 21.32
CA ASP A 68 7.80 5.66 22.24
C ASP A 68 8.16 4.18 21.91
N SER A 69 8.79 3.89 20.78
CA SER A 69 9.06 2.52 20.35
C SER A 69 10.54 2.30 19.95
N THR A 70 10.90 2.73 18.74
CA THR A 70 12.21 2.42 18.15
C THR A 70 13.38 3.04 18.92
N LEU A 71 13.19 4.27 19.45
CA LEU A 71 14.22 4.89 20.30
C LEU A 71 14.38 4.17 21.62
N VAL A 72 13.32 3.65 22.23
CA VAL A 72 13.42 2.81 23.44
C VAL A 72 14.29 1.59 23.15
N THR A 73 14.06 0.92 22.03
CA THR A 73 14.88 -0.20 21.58
C THR A 73 16.34 0.23 21.33
N LEU A 74 16.56 1.37 20.67
CA LEU A 74 17.92 1.87 20.42
C LEU A 74 18.66 2.13 21.73
N PHE A 75 18.05 2.83 22.67
CA PHE A 75 18.67 3.11 23.97
C PHE A 75 18.94 1.85 24.78
N SER A 76 18.10 0.81 24.71
CA SER A 76 18.36 -0.46 25.40
C SER A 76 19.58 -1.22 24.85
N LEU A 77 20.02 -0.90 23.63
CA LEU A 77 21.21 -1.49 23.00
C LEU A 77 22.48 -0.67 23.20
N ILE A 78 22.38 0.59 23.60
CA ILE A 78 23.57 1.44 23.86
C ILE A 78 24.07 1.16 25.26
N PRO A 79 25.32 0.74 25.43
CA PRO A 79 25.93 0.58 26.76
C PRO A 79 25.95 1.88 27.56
N ASP A 80 25.64 1.82 28.86
CA ASP A 80 25.55 2.99 29.74
C ASP A 80 26.88 3.78 29.77
N GLU A 81 28.02 3.10 29.62
CA GLU A 81 29.32 3.72 29.56
C GLU A 81 29.52 4.68 28.38
N LEU A 82 28.72 4.53 27.32
CA LEU A 82 28.74 5.42 26.17
C LEU A 82 27.79 6.63 26.32
N MET A 83 26.87 6.58 27.27
CA MET A 83 25.88 7.64 27.50
C MET A 83 26.39 8.72 28.48
N ASP A 84 27.70 8.88 28.59
CA ASP A 84 28.30 9.91 29.43
C ASP A 84 28.61 11.19 28.62
N SER A 85 28.09 12.30 29.10
CA SER A 85 28.30 13.63 28.49
C SER A 85 29.76 14.08 28.53
N GLN A 86 30.54 13.59 29.47
CA GLN A 86 31.95 13.93 29.58
C GLN A 86 32.80 13.37 28.44
N ILE A 87 32.39 12.27 27.85
CA ILE A 87 33.07 11.70 26.67
C ILE A 87 32.47 12.14 25.33
N GLY A 88 31.48 13.08 25.35
CA GLY A 88 30.89 13.66 24.15
C GLY A 88 29.56 13.10 23.74
N TRP A 89 28.92 12.27 24.58
CA TRP A 89 27.51 11.88 24.38
C TRP A 89 26.59 13.06 24.56
N GLY A 90 25.51 13.12 23.72
CA GLY A 90 24.49 14.14 23.88
C GLY A 90 23.17 13.72 23.23
N HIS A 91 22.08 13.96 23.94
CA HIS A 91 20.75 13.74 23.40
C HIS A 91 19.91 15.02 23.51
N ASN A 92 19.39 15.49 22.40
CA ASN A 92 18.45 16.62 22.33
C ASN A 92 17.16 16.15 21.71
N GLU A 93 16.18 15.85 22.54
CA GLU A 93 14.89 15.33 22.10
C GLU A 93 14.09 16.32 21.25
N GLN A 94 14.11 17.62 21.59
CA GLN A 94 13.38 18.65 20.85
C GLN A 94 13.87 18.71 19.41
N LYS A 95 15.21 18.71 19.20
CA LYS A 95 15.83 18.73 17.87
C LYS A 95 15.85 17.34 17.19
N GLY A 96 15.55 16.28 17.92
CA GLY A 96 15.68 14.90 17.42
C GLY A 96 17.12 14.52 17.05
N ILE A 97 18.08 14.80 17.96
CA ILE A 97 19.51 14.59 17.68
C ILE A 97 20.15 13.80 18.82
N ILE A 98 20.88 12.74 18.48
CA ILE A 98 21.77 12.02 19.35
C ILE A 98 23.19 12.18 18.81
N LYS A 99 24.13 12.57 19.68
CA LYS A 99 25.56 12.66 19.39
C LYS A 99 26.29 11.53 20.08
N PHE A 100 27.10 10.81 19.32
CA PHE A 100 27.96 9.75 19.84
C PHE A 100 29.37 10.28 20.17
N PRO A 101 30.10 9.66 21.13
CA PRO A 101 31.44 10.08 21.51
C PRO A 101 32.45 10.16 20.36
N ASN A 102 32.27 9.38 19.31
CA ASN A 102 33.11 9.34 18.12
C ASN A 102 32.79 10.38 17.04
N GLY A 103 31.95 11.37 17.38
CA GLY A 103 31.52 12.43 16.46
C GLY A 103 30.35 12.07 15.53
N THR A 104 29.88 10.83 15.55
CA THR A 104 28.71 10.42 14.79
C THR A 104 27.45 11.15 15.31
N VAL A 105 26.59 11.56 14.40
CA VAL A 105 25.32 12.23 14.70
C VAL A 105 24.17 11.43 14.12
N LEU A 106 23.28 10.98 14.98
CA LEU A 106 21.98 10.43 14.59
C LEU A 106 20.91 11.51 14.68
N LYS A 107 20.28 11.82 13.56
CA LYS A 107 19.10 12.68 13.49
C LYS A 107 17.86 11.81 13.33
N TYR A 108 16.85 12.04 14.16
CA TYR A 108 15.62 11.27 14.12
C TYR A 108 14.37 12.16 14.09
N GLY A 109 13.28 11.67 13.47
CA GLY A 109 12.05 12.45 13.37
C GLY A 109 10.94 11.78 12.60
N GLY A 110 9.85 12.55 12.40
CA GLY A 110 8.76 12.19 11.50
C GLY A 110 9.04 12.58 10.06
N VAL A 111 8.33 11.94 9.11
CA VAL A 111 8.31 12.31 7.68
C VAL A 111 6.88 12.31 7.12
N GLY A 112 5.88 12.33 7.98
CA GLY A 112 4.46 12.31 7.58
C GLY A 112 3.95 13.61 6.99
N THR A 113 4.59 14.74 7.30
CA THR A 113 4.21 16.09 6.83
C THR A 113 5.33 16.77 6.04
N GLU A 114 4.98 17.77 5.22
CA GLU A 114 5.98 18.58 4.51
C GLU A 114 6.94 19.29 5.48
N ASP A 115 6.43 19.82 6.60
CA ASP A 115 7.24 20.47 7.63
C ASP A 115 8.24 19.50 8.27
N ASP A 116 7.85 18.26 8.51
CA ASP A 116 8.74 17.24 9.04
C ASP A 116 9.84 16.88 8.03
N MET A 117 9.48 16.73 6.76
CA MET A 117 10.46 16.51 5.69
C MET A 117 11.45 17.68 5.57
N GLN A 118 11.00 18.94 5.69
CA GLN A 118 11.88 20.10 5.66
C GLN A 118 12.88 20.12 6.83
N LYS A 119 12.44 19.76 8.05
CA LYS A 119 13.31 19.67 9.23
C LYS A 119 14.44 18.66 9.02
N ILE A 120 14.16 17.53 8.36
CA ILE A 120 15.16 16.52 8.06
C ILE A 120 16.00 16.90 6.82
N GLY A 121 15.35 17.53 5.84
CA GLY A 121 15.88 17.73 4.49
C GLY A 121 17.07 18.67 4.34
N SER A 122 17.39 19.46 5.35
CA SER A 122 18.59 20.34 5.35
C SER A 122 19.89 19.57 5.62
N THR A 123 19.80 18.27 5.93
CA THR A 123 20.95 17.43 6.33
C THR A 123 21.20 16.36 5.27
N GLU A 124 22.46 16.08 4.99
CA GLU A 124 22.92 14.94 4.20
C GLU A 124 23.31 13.79 5.13
N PHE A 125 23.10 12.55 4.68
CA PHE A 125 23.27 11.36 5.50
C PHE A 125 24.19 10.33 4.84
N THR A 126 24.79 9.49 5.68
CA THR A 126 25.58 8.33 5.28
C THR A 126 24.76 7.03 5.35
N LEU A 127 23.75 7.01 6.24
CA LEU A 127 22.82 5.91 6.44
C LEU A 127 21.43 6.47 6.69
N ILE A 128 20.42 5.88 6.05
CA ILE A 128 19.00 6.17 6.31
C ILE A 128 18.32 4.89 6.79
N CYS A 129 17.63 5.01 7.92
CA CYS A 129 16.84 3.96 8.54
C CYS A 129 15.37 4.40 8.62
N ILE A 130 14.46 3.59 8.09
CA ILE A 130 13.02 3.87 8.10
C ILE A 130 12.32 2.74 8.83
N ASP A 131 11.78 3.04 10.01
CA ASP A 131 10.97 2.08 10.74
C ASP A 131 9.50 2.22 10.35
N GLU A 132 8.76 1.11 10.33
CA GLU A 132 7.39 0.99 9.82
C GLU A 132 7.22 1.68 8.46
N ALA A 133 8.10 1.36 7.52
CA ALA A 133 8.16 1.96 6.19
C ALA A 133 6.83 1.81 5.40
N GLY A 134 6.00 0.83 5.75
CA GLY A 134 4.67 0.65 5.21
C GLY A 134 3.70 1.79 5.50
N GLU A 135 3.97 2.60 6.53
CA GLU A 135 3.16 3.78 6.87
C GLU A 135 3.52 5.01 6.03
N ILE A 136 4.65 4.99 5.32
CA ILE A 136 5.22 6.14 4.62
C ILE A 136 4.86 6.09 3.14
N ASP A 137 4.44 7.22 2.57
CA ASP A 137 4.22 7.37 1.14
C ASP A 137 5.56 7.30 0.36
N LEU A 138 5.47 7.04 -0.96
CA LEU A 138 6.65 6.96 -1.82
C LEU A 138 7.47 8.27 -1.86
N ARG A 139 6.82 9.43 -1.81
CA ARG A 139 7.49 10.74 -1.93
C ARG A 139 8.51 11.01 -0.82
N PRO A 140 8.20 10.83 0.48
CA PRO A 140 9.20 10.92 1.55
C PRO A 140 10.39 9.97 1.37
N PHE A 141 10.15 8.74 0.92
CA PHE A 141 11.23 7.80 0.63
C PHE A 141 12.18 8.33 -0.46
N LEU A 142 11.64 8.77 -1.60
CA LEU A 142 12.44 9.34 -2.69
C LEU A 142 13.22 10.58 -2.26
N PHE A 143 12.58 11.42 -1.43
CA PHE A 143 13.23 12.59 -0.86
C PHE A 143 14.41 12.21 0.03
N LEU A 144 14.25 11.24 0.92
CA LEU A 144 15.33 10.75 1.79
C LEU A 144 16.47 10.15 0.97
N GLN A 145 16.18 9.33 -0.03
CA GLN A 145 17.18 8.76 -0.94
C GLN A 145 18.09 9.83 -1.55
N SER A 146 17.55 10.99 -1.91
CA SER A 146 18.34 12.10 -2.45
C SER A 146 19.31 12.73 -1.44
N ARG A 147 19.22 12.40 -0.15
CA ARG A 147 20.06 12.89 0.95
C ARG A 147 21.21 11.94 1.32
N LEU A 148 21.27 10.75 0.73
CA LEU A 148 22.37 9.79 0.90
C LEU A 148 23.61 10.21 0.09
N ARG A 149 24.37 11.17 0.62
CA ARG A 149 25.56 11.71 -0.05
C ARG A 149 26.54 12.40 0.91
N ALA A 150 26.39 12.22 2.23
CA ALA A 150 27.30 12.83 3.19
C ALA A 150 28.67 12.16 3.16
N THR A 151 29.73 12.94 3.20
CA THR A 151 31.11 12.47 3.39
C THR A 151 31.46 12.41 4.86
N LEU A 152 32.40 11.54 5.22
CA LEU A 152 32.97 11.50 6.55
C LEU A 152 33.94 12.70 6.79
N PRO A 153 34.28 13.03 8.04
CA PRO A 153 35.19 14.15 8.34
C PRO A 153 36.53 14.07 7.67
N ASP A 154 37.02 12.86 7.37
CA ASP A 154 38.28 12.62 6.66
C ASP A 154 38.15 12.75 5.12
N GLY A 155 36.97 13.10 4.62
CA GLY A 155 36.70 13.24 3.19
C GLY A 155 36.38 11.92 2.49
N THR A 156 36.35 10.78 3.16
CA THR A 156 35.98 9.49 2.55
C THR A 156 34.48 9.28 2.49
N ASN A 157 34.04 8.43 1.58
CA ASN A 157 32.64 8.04 1.43
C ASN A 157 32.42 6.67 2.06
N PRO A 158 31.57 6.56 3.09
CA PRO A 158 31.14 5.25 3.58
C PRO A 158 30.18 4.60 2.58
N PRO A 159 29.92 3.29 2.69
CA PRO A 159 28.87 2.67 1.90
C PRO A 159 27.50 3.28 2.28
N TYR A 160 26.86 3.92 1.30
CA TYR A 160 25.53 4.51 1.48
C TYR A 160 24.48 3.42 1.52
N LYS A 161 23.67 3.39 2.57
CA LYS A 161 22.59 2.38 2.73
C LYS A 161 21.29 3.02 3.14
N CYS A 162 20.20 2.45 2.63
CA CYS A 162 18.85 2.74 3.09
C CYS A 162 18.21 1.47 3.59
N LEU A 163 17.94 1.42 4.88
CA LEU A 163 17.43 0.24 5.57
C LEU A 163 15.99 0.50 6.01
N LEU A 164 15.10 -0.41 5.66
CA LEU A 164 13.68 -0.32 5.93
C LEU A 164 13.21 -1.49 6.79
N ALA A 165 12.39 -1.19 7.78
CA ALA A 165 11.68 -2.20 8.57
C ALA A 165 10.18 -2.03 8.33
N SER A 166 9.46 -3.11 8.03
CA SER A 166 8.01 -3.04 7.81
C SER A 166 7.31 -4.38 7.98
N ASN A 167 6.05 -4.33 8.37
CA ASN A 167 5.10 -5.40 8.11
C ASN A 167 4.63 -5.33 6.64
N PRO A 168 3.98 -6.40 6.11
CA PRO A 168 3.38 -6.34 4.78
C PRO A 168 2.43 -5.16 4.64
N SER A 169 2.45 -4.48 3.49
CA SER A 169 1.55 -3.38 3.17
C SER A 169 1.29 -3.28 1.67
N HIS A 170 0.08 -2.91 1.28
CA HIS A 170 -0.31 -2.70 -0.12
C HIS A 170 0.07 -1.29 -0.59
N ASN A 171 1.37 -1.04 -0.75
CA ASN A 171 1.89 0.24 -1.21
C ASN A 171 3.15 0.03 -2.09
N TRP A 172 3.94 1.10 -2.26
CA TRP A 172 5.17 1.09 -3.05
C TRP A 172 6.21 0.05 -2.60
N LEU A 173 6.21 -0.37 -1.31
CA LEU A 173 7.10 -1.43 -0.82
C LEU A 173 6.81 -2.74 -1.52
N LYS A 174 5.52 -3.13 -1.60
CA LYS A 174 5.12 -4.35 -2.30
C LYS A 174 5.52 -4.30 -3.77
N GLU A 175 5.25 -3.18 -4.44
CA GLU A 175 5.59 -3.00 -5.86
C GLU A 175 7.10 -3.15 -6.10
N TRP A 176 7.95 -2.53 -5.26
CA TRP A 176 9.39 -2.41 -5.53
C TRP A 176 10.25 -3.53 -4.94
N PHE A 177 9.75 -4.27 -3.96
CA PHE A 177 10.50 -5.34 -3.31
C PHE A 177 9.94 -6.74 -3.60
N ILE A 178 8.63 -6.86 -3.92
CA ILE A 178 7.96 -8.15 -4.06
C ILE A 178 7.49 -8.39 -5.51
N ASP A 179 6.68 -7.45 -6.08
CA ASP A 179 6.05 -7.66 -7.39
C ASP A 179 7.01 -7.36 -8.55
N ASN A 180 7.80 -6.30 -8.45
CA ASN A 180 8.80 -5.89 -9.44
C ASN A 180 10.09 -5.45 -8.73
N PRO A 181 10.86 -6.40 -8.15
CA PRO A 181 12.09 -6.09 -7.42
C PRO A 181 13.07 -5.29 -8.28
N ARG A 182 13.65 -4.25 -7.70
CA ARG A 182 14.71 -3.47 -8.34
C ARG A 182 16.05 -4.15 -8.14
N GLU A 183 17.01 -3.97 -9.05
CA GLU A 183 18.29 -4.66 -9.05
C GLU A 183 19.09 -4.48 -7.75
N ASP A 184 19.11 -3.25 -7.19
CA ASP A 184 19.83 -2.90 -5.98
C ASP A 184 19.01 -3.03 -4.69
N PHE A 185 17.79 -3.59 -4.77
CA PHE A 185 16.86 -3.70 -3.66
C PHE A 185 16.71 -5.16 -3.24
N LEU A 186 16.80 -5.42 -1.94
CA LEU A 186 16.59 -6.74 -1.38
C LEU A 186 15.47 -6.74 -0.34
N PHE A 187 14.60 -7.73 -0.42
CA PHE A 187 13.68 -8.08 0.65
C PHE A 187 14.17 -9.29 1.42
N VAL A 188 14.33 -9.14 2.72
CA VAL A 188 14.62 -10.24 3.65
C VAL A 188 13.37 -10.49 4.48
N GLN A 189 12.70 -11.61 4.23
CA GLN A 189 11.51 -11.98 4.99
C GLN A 189 11.90 -12.46 6.38
N ALA A 190 11.25 -11.87 7.40
CA ALA A 190 11.42 -12.20 8.80
C ALA A 190 10.05 -12.40 9.47
N LEU A 191 9.84 -13.59 9.99
CA LEU A 191 8.60 -14.03 10.62
C LEU A 191 8.79 -14.19 12.13
N PRO A 192 7.69 -14.20 12.94
CA PRO A 192 7.81 -14.52 14.36
C PRO A 192 8.48 -15.87 14.62
N ALA A 193 8.28 -16.87 13.75
CA ALA A 193 8.93 -18.16 13.86
C ALA A 193 10.47 -18.09 13.73
N ASP A 194 11.01 -17.12 12.98
CA ASP A 194 12.44 -16.90 12.84
C ASP A 194 13.07 -16.25 14.09
N ASN A 195 12.26 -15.73 14.99
CA ASN A 195 12.68 -14.98 16.20
C ASN A 195 12.12 -15.59 17.50
N ILE A 196 11.72 -16.85 17.46
CA ILE A 196 10.99 -17.51 18.59
C ILE A 196 11.76 -17.46 19.89
N GLU A 197 13.10 -17.53 19.84
CA GLU A 197 13.97 -17.50 21.02
C GLU A 197 13.93 -16.16 21.78
N ASN A 198 13.51 -15.08 21.11
CA ASN A 198 13.41 -13.74 21.68
C ASN A 198 11.96 -13.31 21.96
N LEU A 199 10.99 -14.22 21.75
CA LEU A 199 9.58 -13.97 22.00
C LEU A 199 9.10 -14.71 23.25
N PRO A 200 8.07 -14.19 23.96
CA PRO A 200 7.49 -14.92 25.06
C PRO A 200 6.95 -16.30 24.63
N ASP A 201 6.99 -17.26 25.56
CA ASP A 201 6.34 -18.55 25.37
C ASP A 201 4.86 -18.33 24.97
N ASN A 202 4.37 -19.11 24.03
CA ASN A 202 3.00 -18.99 23.51
C ASN A 202 2.67 -17.70 22.75
N TYR A 203 3.65 -16.85 22.40
CA TYR A 203 3.39 -15.61 21.65
C TYR A 203 2.59 -15.87 20.36
N ILE A 204 3.07 -16.77 19.50
CA ILE A 204 2.42 -17.12 18.23
C ILE A 204 1.04 -17.73 18.47
N SER A 205 0.94 -18.71 19.36
CA SER A 205 -0.33 -19.40 19.65
C SER A 205 -1.39 -18.47 20.25
N ASN A 206 -0.98 -17.43 20.98
CA ASN A 206 -1.91 -16.43 21.51
C ASN A 206 -2.42 -15.52 20.38
N LEU A 207 -1.57 -15.13 19.44
CA LEU A 207 -1.97 -14.35 18.26
C LEU A 207 -2.91 -15.15 17.34
N GLU A 208 -2.65 -16.45 17.13
CA GLU A 208 -3.51 -17.33 16.35
C GLU A 208 -4.94 -17.44 16.90
N LYS A 209 -5.12 -17.29 18.23
CA LYS A 209 -6.46 -17.33 18.86
C LYS A 209 -7.26 -16.04 18.63
N ILE A 210 -6.62 -14.91 18.42
CA ILE A 210 -7.27 -13.59 18.33
C ILE A 210 -7.26 -13.00 16.92
N TYR A 211 -6.36 -13.46 16.05
CA TYR A 211 -6.25 -12.98 14.70
C TYR A 211 -7.26 -13.63 13.75
N THR A 212 -7.77 -12.86 12.81
CA THR A 212 -8.53 -13.43 11.68
C THR A 212 -7.60 -14.23 10.76
N PRO A 213 -8.12 -15.14 9.92
CA PRO A 213 -7.30 -15.87 8.96
C PRO A 213 -6.40 -14.97 8.11
N GLU A 214 -6.89 -13.80 7.65
CA GLU A 214 -6.11 -12.84 6.88
C GLU A 214 -4.99 -12.21 7.72
N MET A 215 -5.25 -11.90 8.98
CA MET A 215 -4.23 -11.38 9.89
C MET A 215 -3.15 -12.43 10.18
N ILE A 216 -3.52 -13.71 10.30
CA ILE A 216 -2.57 -14.81 10.44
C ILE A 216 -1.69 -14.90 9.19
N ASP A 217 -2.29 -14.93 8.01
CA ASP A 217 -1.55 -15.01 6.75
C ASP A 217 -0.62 -13.79 6.58
N THR A 218 -1.09 -12.60 6.90
CA THR A 218 -0.30 -11.36 6.81
C THR A 218 0.80 -11.28 7.85
N TYR A 219 0.43 -11.35 9.14
CA TYR A 219 1.33 -10.96 10.22
C TYR A 219 2.14 -12.11 10.81
N LEU A 220 1.66 -13.37 10.70
CA LEU A 220 2.39 -14.53 11.17
C LEU A 220 3.12 -15.25 10.04
N LYS A 221 2.54 -15.31 8.83
CA LYS A 221 3.14 -15.97 7.67
C LYS A 221 3.82 -15.00 6.70
N GLY A 222 3.64 -13.68 6.90
CA GLY A 222 4.28 -12.64 6.09
C GLY A 222 3.77 -12.57 4.65
N ASP A 223 2.52 -12.92 4.42
CA ASP A 223 1.90 -12.87 3.10
C ASP A 223 1.52 -11.43 2.74
N TRP A 224 2.23 -10.86 1.77
CA TRP A 224 1.99 -9.53 1.26
C TRP A 224 0.70 -9.41 0.43
N MET A 225 0.07 -10.52 0.09
CA MET A 225 -1.19 -10.54 -0.65
C MET A 225 -2.41 -10.64 0.27
N ALA A 226 -2.25 -11.23 1.47
CA ALA A 226 -3.35 -11.48 2.39
C ALA A 226 -3.88 -10.21 3.10
N LEU A 227 -3.16 -9.08 3.03
CA LEU A 227 -3.53 -7.87 3.75
C LEU A 227 -4.75 -7.20 3.14
N SER A 228 -5.90 -7.54 3.65
CA SER A 228 -7.09 -6.70 3.56
C SER A 228 -6.93 -5.61 4.63
N GLY A 229 -6.38 -4.44 4.27
CA GLY A 229 -6.24 -3.32 5.21
C GLY A 229 -7.61 -2.95 5.80
N GLU A 230 -7.64 -2.44 7.03
CA GLU A 230 -8.84 -1.82 7.60
C GLU A 230 -9.50 -0.93 6.54
N ASN A 231 -10.81 -1.10 6.34
CA ASN A 231 -11.62 -0.35 5.38
C ASN A 231 -11.28 -0.56 3.89
N VAL A 232 -10.71 -1.70 3.48
CA VAL A 232 -10.66 -2.01 2.04
C VAL A 232 -12.06 -2.29 1.51
N VAL A 233 -12.33 -1.86 0.28
CA VAL A 233 -13.65 -2.07 -0.32
C VAL A 233 -13.87 -3.55 -0.63
N ILE A 234 -12.89 -4.22 -1.25
CA ILE A 234 -12.98 -5.64 -1.61
C ILE A 234 -11.87 -6.40 -0.89
N PRO A 235 -12.20 -7.23 0.11
CA PRO A 235 -11.24 -8.11 0.78
C PRO A 235 -10.50 -9.01 -0.22
N TYR A 236 -9.20 -9.20 0.02
CA TYR A 236 -8.34 -9.98 -0.88
C TYR A 236 -8.82 -11.42 -1.06
N GLU A 237 -9.37 -12.04 -0.04
CA GLU A 237 -9.95 -13.40 -0.10
C GLU A 237 -11.00 -13.53 -1.20
N TYR A 238 -11.90 -12.54 -1.33
CA TYR A 238 -12.92 -12.52 -2.38
C TYR A 238 -12.32 -12.34 -3.77
N ILE A 239 -11.22 -11.55 -3.86
CA ILE A 239 -10.48 -11.36 -5.12
C ILE A 239 -9.80 -12.65 -5.52
N LYS A 240 -9.14 -13.34 -4.58
CA LYS A 240 -8.47 -14.63 -4.80
C LYS A 240 -9.44 -15.69 -5.33
N ASP A 241 -10.62 -15.78 -4.74
CA ASP A 241 -11.67 -16.71 -5.16
C ASP A 241 -12.24 -16.41 -6.56
N ALA A 242 -12.07 -15.18 -7.04
CA ALA A 242 -12.54 -14.74 -8.35
C ALA A 242 -11.52 -14.99 -9.48
N ILE A 243 -10.25 -15.25 -9.17
CA ILE A 243 -9.19 -15.44 -10.17
C ILE A 243 -9.49 -16.69 -11.00
N ASN A 244 -9.61 -16.52 -12.33
CA ASN A 244 -9.87 -17.59 -13.30
C ASN A 244 -11.08 -18.48 -12.95
N LYS A 245 -12.02 -17.98 -12.15
CA LYS A 245 -13.22 -18.70 -11.74
C LYS A 245 -14.10 -19.03 -12.94
N LYS A 246 -14.54 -20.27 -13.03
CA LYS A 246 -15.48 -20.69 -14.06
C LYS A 246 -16.91 -20.31 -13.65
N LEU A 247 -17.50 -19.37 -14.37
CA LEU A 247 -18.88 -18.93 -14.19
C LEU A 247 -19.71 -19.29 -15.41
N PRO A 248 -21.04 -19.46 -15.27
CA PRO A 248 -21.93 -19.56 -16.42
C PRO A 248 -21.77 -18.32 -17.31
N VAL A 249 -21.53 -18.53 -18.60
CA VAL A 249 -21.31 -17.44 -19.56
C VAL A 249 -22.66 -16.82 -19.90
N GLU A 250 -22.82 -15.53 -19.61
CA GLU A 250 -23.95 -14.74 -20.09
C GLU A 250 -23.65 -14.17 -21.49
N GLU A 251 -24.63 -14.18 -22.38
CA GLU A 251 -24.42 -13.78 -23.79
C GLU A 251 -24.44 -12.27 -24.05
N LYS A 252 -24.34 -11.43 -23.03
CA LYS A 252 -24.46 -9.98 -23.19
C LYS A 252 -23.11 -9.28 -22.91
N PRO A 253 -22.26 -9.08 -23.96
CA PRO A 253 -20.98 -8.40 -23.77
C PRO A 253 -21.17 -6.93 -23.43
N VAL A 254 -20.30 -6.43 -22.55
CA VAL A 254 -20.24 -5.02 -22.14
C VAL A 254 -18.80 -4.52 -22.18
N ILE A 255 -18.64 -3.19 -22.26
CA ILE A 255 -17.34 -2.54 -22.21
C ILE A 255 -17.38 -1.46 -21.12
N GLY A 256 -16.39 -1.44 -20.23
CA GLY A 256 -16.12 -0.38 -19.28
C GLY A 256 -14.80 0.32 -19.61
N VAL A 257 -14.79 1.64 -19.56
CA VAL A 257 -13.61 2.43 -19.92
C VAL A 257 -13.31 3.47 -18.85
N ASP A 258 -12.08 3.48 -18.37
CA ASP A 258 -11.47 4.58 -17.59
C ASP A 258 -10.49 5.31 -18.51
N PRO A 259 -10.85 6.46 -19.10
CA PRO A 259 -10.01 7.15 -20.05
C PRO A 259 -8.94 7.99 -19.35
N ALA A 260 -7.71 7.89 -19.83
CA ALA A 260 -6.61 8.76 -19.41
C ALA A 260 -6.00 9.50 -20.61
N GLY A 261 -5.34 10.62 -20.31
CA GLY A 261 -4.65 11.42 -21.32
C GLY A 261 -3.19 11.01 -21.54
N THR A 262 -2.42 11.96 -22.06
CA THR A 262 -0.97 11.80 -22.28
C THR A 262 -0.14 11.85 -20.99
N GLY A 263 -0.78 11.90 -19.82
CA GLY A 263 -0.18 11.90 -18.49
C GLY A 263 0.34 10.53 -18.04
N GLY A 264 0.54 10.35 -16.74
CA GLY A 264 1.07 9.13 -16.13
C GLY A 264 0.04 8.01 -15.93
N ASP A 265 -1.25 8.31 -15.95
CA ASP A 265 -2.33 7.36 -15.73
C ASP A 265 -2.56 6.45 -16.94
N GLU A 266 -3.10 5.25 -16.69
CA GLU A 266 -3.44 4.31 -17.76
C GLU A 266 -4.83 4.58 -18.33
N ASN A 267 -4.92 4.63 -19.66
CA ASN A 267 -6.20 4.50 -20.34
C ASN A 267 -6.57 3.01 -20.41
N VAL A 268 -7.66 2.61 -19.77
CA VAL A 268 -8.04 1.21 -19.61
C VAL A 268 -9.39 0.91 -20.24
N ILE A 269 -9.42 -0.13 -21.08
CA ILE A 269 -10.62 -0.68 -21.71
C ILE A 269 -10.81 -2.11 -21.20
N VAL A 270 -11.91 -2.35 -20.52
CA VAL A 270 -12.29 -3.68 -19.99
C VAL A 270 -13.49 -4.19 -20.76
N TYR A 271 -13.41 -5.43 -21.21
CA TYR A 271 -14.54 -6.10 -21.83
C TYR A 271 -14.94 -7.35 -21.03
N ALA A 272 -16.24 -7.50 -20.83
CA ALA A 272 -16.82 -8.52 -19.98
C ALA A 272 -18.08 -9.14 -20.63
N LYS A 273 -18.40 -10.37 -20.20
CA LYS A 273 -19.71 -11.01 -20.44
C LYS A 273 -20.34 -11.32 -19.08
N GLY A 274 -21.47 -10.67 -18.77
CA GLY A 274 -22.03 -10.73 -17.42
C GLY A 274 -21.00 -10.27 -16.39
N ASN A 275 -20.63 -11.15 -15.44
CA ASN A 275 -19.63 -10.88 -14.41
C ASN A 275 -18.25 -11.48 -14.70
N THR A 276 -18.04 -12.02 -15.88
CA THR A 276 -16.73 -12.56 -16.28
C THR A 276 -15.98 -11.51 -17.07
N ILE A 277 -14.84 -11.07 -16.53
CA ILE A 277 -13.90 -10.20 -17.24
C ILE A 277 -13.14 -11.05 -18.25
N LEU A 278 -13.36 -10.78 -19.54
CA LEU A 278 -12.74 -11.52 -20.63
C LEU A 278 -11.36 -10.99 -20.99
N GLY A 279 -11.10 -9.70 -20.71
CA GLY A 279 -9.81 -9.11 -20.96
C GLY A 279 -9.76 -7.62 -20.62
N ILE A 280 -8.51 -7.16 -20.48
CA ILE A 280 -8.16 -5.78 -20.13
C ILE A 280 -7.17 -5.30 -21.18
N HIS A 281 -7.43 -4.16 -21.77
CA HIS A 281 -6.50 -3.47 -22.65
C HIS A 281 -6.11 -2.15 -22.01
N SER A 282 -4.84 -1.98 -21.69
CA SER A 282 -4.33 -0.77 -21.04
C SER A 282 -3.15 -0.16 -21.82
N ASN A 283 -3.09 1.17 -21.84
CA ASN A 283 -2.02 1.94 -22.46
C ASN A 283 -1.74 3.21 -21.66
N ARG A 284 -0.47 3.61 -21.64
CA ARG A 284 -0.04 4.93 -21.14
C ARG A 284 0.31 5.86 -22.30
N LYS A 285 0.13 7.16 -22.10
CA LYS A 285 0.55 8.23 -23.05
C LYS A 285 0.02 8.01 -24.47
N GLN A 286 -1.15 7.41 -24.63
CA GLN A 286 -1.72 7.15 -25.93
C GLN A 286 -2.65 8.29 -26.38
N ASP A 287 -2.65 8.57 -27.69
CA ASP A 287 -3.59 9.49 -28.31
C ASP A 287 -5.03 8.99 -28.05
N PRO A 288 -5.93 9.84 -27.54
CA PRO A 288 -7.34 9.53 -27.35
C PRO A 288 -8.03 8.97 -28.60
N MET A 289 -7.62 9.39 -29.80
CA MET A 289 -8.18 8.91 -31.06
C MET A 289 -7.90 7.42 -31.30
N VAL A 290 -6.68 6.98 -30.99
CA VAL A 290 -6.29 5.56 -31.09
C VAL A 290 -7.07 4.72 -30.10
N SER A 291 -7.30 5.24 -28.91
CA SER A 291 -8.12 4.57 -27.87
C SER A 291 -9.58 4.45 -28.31
N CYS A 292 -10.17 5.50 -28.89
CA CYS A 292 -11.52 5.45 -29.45
C CYS A 292 -11.64 4.41 -30.58
N ALA A 293 -10.64 4.32 -31.46
CA ALA A 293 -10.62 3.30 -32.53
C ALA A 293 -10.60 1.88 -31.94
N LYS A 294 -9.84 1.65 -30.87
CA LYS A 294 -9.83 0.35 -30.16
C LYS A 294 -11.16 0.03 -29.49
N ILE A 295 -11.79 1.00 -28.83
CA ILE A 295 -13.14 0.82 -28.26
C ILE A 295 -14.13 0.44 -29.35
N ALA A 296 -14.12 1.12 -30.49
CA ALA A 296 -14.96 0.82 -31.63
C ALA A 296 -14.70 -0.59 -32.17
N HIS A 297 -13.42 -0.98 -32.32
CA HIS A 297 -13.05 -2.33 -32.75
C HIS A 297 -13.59 -3.40 -31.80
N PHE A 298 -13.38 -3.27 -30.49
CA PHE A 298 -13.89 -4.22 -29.50
C PHE A 298 -15.41 -4.23 -29.45
N SER A 299 -16.06 -3.07 -29.56
CA SER A 299 -17.53 -2.96 -29.61
C SER A 299 -18.11 -3.79 -30.76
N ASN A 300 -17.55 -3.64 -31.96
CA ASN A 300 -18.00 -4.34 -33.15
C ASN A 300 -17.69 -5.83 -33.09
N LYS A 301 -16.46 -6.20 -32.69
CA LYS A 301 -16.01 -7.59 -32.57
C LYS A 301 -16.85 -8.40 -31.57
N LEU A 302 -17.17 -7.80 -30.44
CA LEU A 302 -17.91 -8.46 -29.35
C LEU A 302 -19.42 -8.27 -29.48
N LYS A 303 -19.89 -7.40 -30.39
CA LYS A 303 -21.28 -6.97 -30.46
C LYS A 303 -21.77 -6.43 -29.10
N ALA A 304 -20.98 -5.55 -28.49
CA ALA A 304 -21.23 -5.04 -27.16
C ALA A 304 -22.60 -4.42 -27.01
N LYS A 305 -23.38 -4.85 -26.04
CA LYS A 305 -24.72 -4.37 -25.75
C LYS A 305 -24.74 -3.06 -24.99
N ARG A 306 -23.69 -2.78 -24.23
CA ARG A 306 -23.53 -1.55 -23.46
C ARG A 306 -22.06 -1.18 -23.34
N ILE A 307 -21.79 0.11 -23.51
CA ILE A 307 -20.45 0.71 -23.33
C ILE A 307 -20.60 1.85 -22.33
N LEU A 308 -19.92 1.78 -21.19
CA LEU A 308 -19.84 2.86 -20.21
C LEU A 308 -18.44 3.45 -20.19
N ILE A 309 -18.37 4.77 -20.22
CA ILE A 309 -17.10 5.53 -20.19
C ILE A 309 -17.17 6.52 -19.04
N GLU A 310 -16.16 6.52 -18.16
CA GLU A 310 -16.05 7.55 -17.13
C GLU A 310 -16.02 8.94 -17.78
N GLU A 311 -17.04 9.78 -17.44
CA GLU A 311 -17.21 11.09 -18.11
C GLU A 311 -16.24 12.14 -17.56
N ASP A 312 -15.77 11.97 -16.32
CA ASP A 312 -14.91 12.95 -15.66
C ASP A 312 -13.57 13.10 -16.42
N GLY A 313 -13.13 14.34 -16.57
CA GLY A 313 -11.92 14.68 -17.33
C GLY A 313 -12.06 14.48 -18.84
N LEU A 314 -11.34 13.54 -19.43
CA LEU A 314 -11.28 13.30 -20.87
C LEU A 314 -12.46 12.48 -21.42
N GLY A 315 -13.29 11.92 -20.58
CA GLY A 315 -14.38 11.04 -21.01
C GLY A 315 -15.38 11.69 -21.96
N ALA A 316 -15.64 12.98 -21.80
CA ALA A 316 -16.51 13.74 -22.70
C ALA A 316 -15.98 13.75 -24.15
N VAL A 317 -14.64 13.83 -24.33
CA VAL A 317 -13.98 13.78 -25.66
C VAL A 317 -14.18 12.40 -26.29
N PHE A 318 -13.98 11.33 -25.51
CA PHE A 318 -14.21 9.95 -25.95
C PHE A 318 -15.65 9.72 -26.36
N LEU A 319 -16.60 10.15 -25.56
CA LEU A 319 -18.04 10.02 -25.86
C LEU A 319 -18.42 10.77 -27.16
N SER A 320 -17.94 11.99 -27.33
CA SER A 320 -18.16 12.78 -28.55
C SER A 320 -17.60 12.08 -29.78
N ARG A 321 -16.35 11.61 -29.70
CA ARG A 321 -15.69 10.93 -30.81
C ARG A 321 -16.34 9.61 -31.19
N LEU A 322 -16.67 8.77 -30.22
CA LEU A 322 -17.36 7.50 -30.46
C LEU A 322 -18.73 7.73 -31.09
N ARG A 323 -19.46 8.77 -30.66
CA ARG A 323 -20.74 9.16 -31.30
C ARG A 323 -20.51 9.50 -32.76
N ALA A 324 -19.48 10.27 -33.11
CA ALA A 324 -19.14 10.59 -34.50
C ALA A 324 -18.75 9.34 -35.32
N MET A 325 -18.28 8.28 -34.68
CA MET A 325 -17.99 6.96 -35.28
C MET A 325 -19.24 6.04 -35.35
N GLY A 326 -20.42 6.50 -34.94
CA GLY A 326 -21.65 5.68 -34.91
C GLY A 326 -21.70 4.69 -33.72
N ILE A 327 -20.81 4.77 -32.76
CA ILE A 327 -20.77 3.89 -31.59
C ILE A 327 -21.58 4.49 -30.44
N LYS A 328 -22.56 3.72 -29.95
CA LYS A 328 -23.46 4.11 -28.85
C LYS A 328 -22.76 3.86 -27.50
N ALA A 329 -21.99 4.79 -27.04
CA ALA A 329 -21.40 4.80 -25.69
C ALA A 329 -22.20 5.72 -24.75
N GLN A 330 -22.27 5.36 -23.47
CA GLN A 330 -22.99 6.08 -22.42
C GLN A 330 -22.01 6.63 -21.38
N PRO A 331 -22.26 7.83 -20.82
CA PRO A 331 -21.43 8.36 -19.76
C PRO A 331 -21.64 7.59 -18.46
N TYR A 332 -20.54 7.28 -17.78
CA TYR A 332 -20.52 6.88 -16.37
C TYR A 332 -20.07 8.09 -15.56
N ARG A 333 -20.96 8.66 -14.76
CA ARG A 333 -20.69 9.83 -13.92
C ARG A 333 -20.31 9.36 -12.53
N SER A 334 -19.05 9.33 -12.21
CA SER A 334 -18.51 8.85 -10.93
C SER A 334 -18.77 9.84 -9.79
N GLY A 335 -18.72 11.14 -10.09
CA GLY A 335 -18.97 12.22 -9.14
C GLY A 335 -20.46 12.49 -8.91
N GLY A 336 -20.75 13.20 -7.80
CA GLY A 336 -22.10 13.64 -7.46
C GLY A 336 -23.03 12.54 -6.95
N ASN A 337 -24.20 12.95 -6.47
CA ASN A 337 -25.18 12.07 -5.83
C ASN A 337 -26.47 11.86 -6.64
N LYS A 338 -26.60 12.49 -7.81
CA LYS A 338 -27.84 12.43 -8.63
C LYS A 338 -28.18 11.01 -9.06
N ASN A 339 -27.18 10.21 -9.39
CA ASN A 339 -27.33 8.84 -9.89
C ASN A 339 -27.21 7.76 -8.80
N VAL A 340 -27.05 8.16 -7.53
CA VAL A 340 -26.96 7.24 -6.39
C VAL A 340 -28.36 6.75 -6.03
N ALA A 341 -28.58 5.45 -6.03
CA ALA A 341 -29.84 4.84 -5.65
C ALA A 341 -30.04 4.85 -4.12
N GLN A 342 -28.97 4.61 -3.37
CA GLN A 342 -28.98 4.58 -1.89
C GLN A 342 -28.24 5.80 -1.32
N LYS A 343 -28.86 6.98 -1.46
CA LYS A 343 -28.26 8.26 -1.09
C LYS A 343 -27.92 8.41 0.40
N GLU A 344 -28.60 7.67 1.25
CA GLU A 344 -28.34 7.66 2.70
C GLU A 344 -27.10 6.85 3.08
N VAL A 345 -26.67 5.92 2.21
CA VAL A 345 -25.55 5.02 2.47
C VAL A 345 -24.28 5.48 1.77
N TYR A 346 -24.41 5.93 0.51
CA TYR A 346 -23.24 6.21 -0.33
C TYR A 346 -23.10 7.70 -0.64
N TYR A 347 -21.86 8.20 -0.54
CA TYR A 347 -21.53 9.60 -0.79
C TYR A 347 -21.73 9.98 -2.27
N ASN A 348 -21.30 9.12 -3.20
CA ASN A 348 -21.38 9.35 -4.63
C ASN A 348 -21.59 8.04 -5.41
N HIS A 349 -21.84 8.16 -6.71
CA HIS A 349 -22.09 7.04 -7.61
C HIS A 349 -20.90 6.06 -7.73
N LYS A 350 -19.65 6.59 -7.69
CA LYS A 350 -18.45 5.75 -7.65
C LYS A 350 -18.47 4.81 -6.45
N THR A 351 -18.78 5.33 -5.27
CA THR A 351 -18.85 4.54 -4.04
C THR A 351 -19.91 3.46 -4.15
N GLU A 352 -21.13 3.78 -4.62
CA GLU A 352 -22.18 2.80 -4.80
C GLU A 352 -21.77 1.68 -5.77
N ALA A 353 -21.12 2.02 -6.89
CA ALA A 353 -20.67 1.04 -7.87
C ALA A 353 -19.58 0.11 -7.30
N TRP A 354 -18.62 0.63 -6.56
CA TRP A 354 -17.60 -0.17 -5.90
C TRP A 354 -18.19 -1.13 -4.86
N PHE A 355 -19.14 -0.68 -4.03
CA PHE A 355 -19.80 -1.54 -3.04
C PHE A 355 -20.73 -2.56 -3.69
N TYR A 356 -21.37 -2.22 -4.80
CA TYR A 356 -22.10 -3.20 -5.61
C TYR A 356 -21.16 -4.29 -6.15
N VAL A 357 -20.00 -3.90 -6.68
CA VAL A 357 -19.00 -4.86 -7.18
C VAL A 357 -18.43 -5.69 -6.03
N ARG A 358 -18.16 -5.10 -4.86
CA ARG A 358 -17.83 -5.84 -3.65
C ARG A 358 -18.82 -6.96 -3.37
N SER A 359 -20.13 -6.67 -3.39
CA SER A 359 -21.15 -7.70 -3.13
C SER A 359 -21.12 -8.84 -4.16
N LEU A 360 -20.72 -8.55 -5.41
CA LEU A 360 -20.52 -9.58 -6.42
C LEU A 360 -19.33 -10.49 -6.11
N PHE A 361 -18.23 -9.92 -5.64
CA PHE A 361 -17.05 -10.69 -5.19
C PHE A 361 -17.38 -11.52 -3.96
N GLU A 362 -18.01 -10.94 -2.95
CA GLU A 362 -18.44 -11.61 -1.71
C GLU A 362 -19.36 -12.81 -1.98
N ASP A 363 -20.30 -12.69 -2.91
CA ASP A 363 -21.18 -13.78 -3.34
C ASP A 363 -20.48 -14.78 -4.30
N GLY A 364 -19.20 -14.59 -4.60
CA GLY A 364 -18.45 -15.46 -5.51
C GLY A 364 -18.95 -15.45 -6.95
N LEU A 365 -19.53 -14.36 -7.43
CA LEU A 365 -20.17 -14.21 -8.72
C LEU A 365 -19.34 -13.43 -9.74
N VAL A 366 -18.05 -13.22 -9.47
CA VAL A 366 -17.12 -12.53 -10.37
C VAL A 366 -16.03 -13.50 -10.83
N SER A 367 -15.61 -13.36 -12.08
CA SER A 367 -14.40 -13.97 -12.60
C SER A 367 -13.51 -12.90 -13.21
N ILE A 368 -12.24 -12.88 -12.77
CA ILE A 368 -11.20 -11.97 -13.27
C ILE A 368 -10.01 -12.75 -13.79
N PRO A 369 -9.23 -12.22 -14.75
CA PRO A 369 -7.97 -12.82 -15.15
C PRO A 369 -6.94 -12.73 -14.02
N ASP A 370 -5.93 -13.59 -14.04
CA ASP A 370 -4.76 -13.52 -13.17
C ASP A 370 -3.83 -12.37 -13.63
N ASP A 371 -4.28 -11.15 -13.40
CA ASP A 371 -3.54 -9.91 -13.65
C ASP A 371 -3.09 -9.32 -12.33
N LYS A 372 -1.82 -9.46 -11.99
CA LYS A 372 -1.23 -8.99 -10.73
C LYS A 372 -1.53 -7.52 -10.45
N LYS A 373 -1.49 -6.66 -11.47
CA LYS A 373 -1.74 -5.23 -11.31
C LYS A 373 -3.21 -4.95 -10.99
N LEU A 374 -4.14 -5.62 -11.67
CA LEU A 374 -5.56 -5.53 -11.35
C LEU A 374 -5.84 -6.00 -9.92
N ILE A 375 -5.31 -7.18 -9.56
CA ILE A 375 -5.48 -7.79 -8.23
C ILE A 375 -5.00 -6.82 -7.14
N ASN A 376 -3.81 -6.24 -7.30
CA ASN A 376 -3.26 -5.27 -6.36
C ASN A 376 -4.13 -4.02 -6.25
N GLN A 377 -4.62 -3.49 -7.37
CA GLN A 377 -5.47 -2.32 -7.38
C GLN A 377 -6.82 -2.59 -6.70
N LEU A 378 -7.47 -3.73 -6.97
CA LEU A 378 -8.72 -4.12 -6.32
C LEU A 378 -8.56 -4.26 -4.80
N ALA A 379 -7.46 -4.86 -4.34
CA ALA A 379 -7.16 -5.10 -2.92
C ALA A 379 -6.75 -3.83 -2.17
N SER A 380 -6.35 -2.76 -2.85
CA SER A 380 -5.79 -1.55 -2.22
C SER A 380 -6.78 -0.41 -2.03
N VAL A 381 -7.92 -0.43 -2.73
CA VAL A 381 -8.91 0.66 -2.63
C VAL A 381 -9.62 0.63 -1.29
N LYS A 382 -9.50 1.74 -0.55
CA LYS A 382 -10.10 1.92 0.77
C LYS A 382 -11.33 2.82 0.74
N TYR A 383 -12.15 2.69 1.76
CA TYR A 383 -13.27 3.59 2.02
C TYR A 383 -13.14 4.26 3.39
N GLU A 384 -13.78 5.39 3.54
CA GLU A 384 -13.89 6.13 4.79
C GLU A 384 -15.38 6.37 5.10
N ILE A 385 -15.70 6.52 6.38
CA ILE A 385 -17.04 6.89 6.84
C ILE A 385 -17.02 8.40 7.05
N GLY A 386 -17.84 9.12 6.28
CA GLY A 386 -17.88 10.59 6.35
C GLY A 386 -18.38 11.09 7.70
N GLU A 387 -17.72 12.11 8.25
CA GLU A 387 -18.04 12.74 9.55
C GLU A 387 -19.46 13.31 9.60
N SER A 388 -19.99 13.83 8.49
CA SER A 388 -21.36 14.31 8.40
C SER A 388 -22.28 13.25 7.76
N GLY A 389 -23.06 12.56 8.61
CA GLY A 389 -24.12 11.63 8.17
C GLY A 389 -23.69 10.17 7.93
N GLY A 390 -22.49 9.78 8.33
CA GLY A 390 -22.06 8.37 8.33
C GLY A 390 -21.99 7.68 6.95
N LYS A 391 -21.98 8.44 5.85
CA LYS A 391 -21.98 7.88 4.50
C LYS A 391 -20.64 7.28 4.13
N LEU A 392 -20.70 6.14 3.47
CA LEU A 392 -19.50 5.49 2.91
C LEU A 392 -18.97 6.31 1.72
N LYS A 393 -17.66 6.48 1.64
CA LYS A 393 -16.97 7.22 0.59
C LYS A 393 -15.67 6.52 0.21
N ILE A 394 -15.47 6.26 -1.07
CA ILE A 394 -14.19 5.76 -1.59
C ILE A 394 -13.12 6.84 -1.44
N GLU A 395 -11.93 6.44 -1.01
CA GLU A 395 -10.75 7.30 -0.96
C GLU A 395 -10.50 7.97 -2.33
N SER A 396 -10.06 9.24 -2.32
CA SER A 396 -9.83 9.99 -3.57
C SER A 396 -8.67 9.39 -4.40
N LYS A 397 -8.79 9.42 -5.75
CA LYS A 397 -7.70 8.99 -6.66
C LYS A 397 -6.35 9.64 -6.29
N LYS A 398 -6.35 10.92 -5.92
CA LYS A 398 -5.15 11.67 -5.53
C LYS A 398 -4.47 11.08 -4.28
N ARG A 399 -5.26 10.65 -3.30
CA ARG A 399 -4.74 10.02 -2.06
C ARG A 399 -4.24 8.62 -2.34
N MET A 400 -4.96 7.83 -3.13
CA MET A 400 -4.54 6.52 -3.59
C MET A 400 -3.24 6.56 -4.40
N SER A 401 -3.13 7.49 -5.37
CA SER A 401 -1.90 7.67 -6.16
C SER A 401 -0.68 8.06 -5.32
N LYS A 402 -0.87 8.87 -4.27
CA LYS A 402 0.23 9.18 -3.32
C LYS A 402 0.73 7.95 -2.57
N LYS A 403 -0.16 7.03 -2.20
CA LYS A 403 0.17 5.81 -1.45
C LYS A 403 0.76 4.72 -2.34
N MET A 404 0.18 4.50 -3.51
CA MET A 404 0.52 3.39 -4.40
C MET A 404 1.51 3.77 -5.51
N GLY A 405 1.78 5.07 -5.68
CA GLY A 405 2.57 5.55 -6.82
C GLY A 405 1.82 5.56 -8.16
N ASN A 406 0.61 4.99 -8.23
CA ASN A 406 -0.25 4.90 -9.42
C ASN A 406 -1.72 5.01 -9.06
N SER A 407 -2.55 5.45 -10.01
CA SER A 407 -4.00 5.41 -9.91
C SER A 407 -4.54 3.97 -10.10
N PRO A 408 -5.68 3.59 -9.48
CA PRO A 408 -6.30 2.27 -9.62
C PRO A 408 -7.11 2.11 -10.93
N ASP A 409 -6.56 2.57 -12.06
CA ASP A 409 -7.27 2.70 -13.33
C ASP A 409 -7.85 1.37 -13.85
N ARG A 410 -7.12 0.24 -13.67
CA ARG A 410 -7.63 -1.09 -14.06
C ARG A 410 -8.82 -1.52 -13.21
N ALA A 411 -8.75 -1.29 -11.91
CA ALA A 411 -9.83 -1.61 -10.99
C ALA A 411 -11.06 -0.73 -11.24
N ASP A 412 -10.88 0.58 -11.46
CA ASP A 412 -11.98 1.49 -11.82
C ASP A 412 -12.66 1.05 -13.12
N ALA A 413 -11.89 0.72 -14.16
CA ALA A 413 -12.45 0.22 -15.43
C ALA A 413 -13.21 -1.11 -15.30
N VAL A 414 -12.72 -2.04 -14.43
CA VAL A 414 -13.42 -3.29 -14.10
C VAL A 414 -14.74 -3.01 -13.38
N VAL A 415 -14.74 -2.09 -12.42
CA VAL A 415 -15.98 -1.66 -11.72
C VAL A 415 -16.98 -1.09 -12.71
N ILE A 416 -16.54 -0.22 -13.63
CA ILE A 416 -17.41 0.34 -14.68
C ILE A 416 -17.99 -0.76 -15.59
N ALA A 417 -17.19 -1.77 -15.98
CA ALA A 417 -17.65 -2.87 -16.81
C ALA A 417 -18.70 -3.74 -16.10
N LEU A 418 -18.45 -4.09 -14.82
CA LEU A 418 -19.39 -4.86 -14.01
C LEU A 418 -20.69 -4.07 -13.72
N TRP A 419 -20.57 -2.74 -13.54
CA TRP A 419 -21.71 -1.86 -13.42
C TRP A 419 -22.52 -1.78 -14.74
N ALA A 420 -21.85 -1.77 -15.89
CA ALA A 420 -22.50 -1.84 -17.19
C ALA A 420 -23.33 -3.13 -17.35
N ALA A 421 -22.85 -4.25 -16.84
CA ALA A 421 -23.54 -5.53 -16.86
C ALA A 421 -24.78 -5.56 -15.96
N LYS A 422 -24.82 -4.80 -14.86
CA LYS A 422 -25.95 -4.74 -13.91
C LYS A 422 -27.29 -4.49 -14.59
N GLY A 423 -27.33 -3.53 -15.52
CA GLY A 423 -28.59 -3.15 -16.21
C GLY A 423 -29.02 -4.11 -17.32
N LEU A 424 -28.30 -5.19 -17.58
CA LEU A 424 -28.60 -6.17 -18.63
C LEU A 424 -29.00 -7.54 -18.06
N ARG A 425 -29.07 -7.68 -16.75
CA ARG A 425 -29.42 -8.93 -16.06
C ARG A 425 -30.93 -9.15 -16.01
N ASP A 426 -31.28 -10.42 -15.82
CA ASP A 426 -32.67 -10.79 -15.55
C ASP A 426 -33.13 -10.20 -14.20
N PRO A 427 -34.17 -9.40 -14.14
CA PRO A 427 -34.71 -8.82 -12.91
C PRO A 427 -35.01 -9.85 -11.81
N ALA A 428 -35.38 -11.08 -12.17
CA ALA A 428 -35.66 -12.15 -11.21
C ALA A 428 -34.42 -12.57 -10.38
N ARG A 429 -33.23 -12.52 -10.97
CA ARG A 429 -31.96 -12.81 -10.24
C ARG A 429 -31.53 -11.68 -9.33
N ASP A 430 -31.79 -10.42 -9.70
CA ASP A 430 -31.54 -9.26 -8.85
C ASP A 430 -32.52 -9.16 -7.65
N PHE A 431 -33.75 -9.72 -7.78
CA PHE A 431 -34.75 -9.71 -6.71
C PHE A 431 -34.36 -10.66 -5.55
N ALA A 432 -33.74 -11.79 -5.84
CA ALA A 432 -33.26 -12.73 -4.82
C ALA A 432 -32.14 -12.11 -3.92
N ARG A 433 -31.38 -11.15 -4.46
CA ARG A 433 -30.30 -10.43 -3.75
C ARG A 433 -30.79 -9.29 -2.86
N LYS A 434 -31.91 -8.63 -3.20
CA LYS A 434 -32.43 -7.49 -2.41
C LYS A 434 -32.88 -7.86 -0.99
N ARG A 435 -32.88 -9.15 -0.62
CA ARG A 435 -33.33 -9.63 0.67
C ARG A 435 -32.26 -9.69 1.75
N GLN A 436 -30.97 -9.45 1.46
CA GLN A 436 -29.98 -9.28 2.50
C GLN A 436 -29.54 -7.82 2.57
N PRO A 437 -29.86 -7.07 3.63
CA PRO A 437 -29.25 -5.78 3.86
C PRO A 437 -27.73 -6.00 3.99
N ILE A 438 -26.95 -5.15 3.33
CA ILE A 438 -25.49 -5.08 3.51
C ILE A 438 -25.30 -4.89 5.01
N LYS A 439 -24.84 -5.94 5.70
CA LYS A 439 -24.48 -5.82 7.12
C LYS A 439 -23.35 -4.82 7.20
N PRO A 440 -23.53 -3.70 7.92
CA PRO A 440 -22.38 -2.85 8.22
C PRO A 440 -21.35 -3.74 8.88
N VAL A 441 -20.09 -3.61 8.51
CA VAL A 441 -18.98 -4.21 9.23
C VAL A 441 -19.18 -3.81 10.68
N ARG A 442 -19.46 -4.77 11.56
CA ARG A 442 -19.59 -4.48 12.99
C ARG A 442 -18.28 -3.87 13.41
N ASP A 443 -18.35 -2.62 13.81
CA ASP A 443 -17.28 -1.95 14.51
C ASP A 443 -17.06 -2.71 15.83
N ASN A 444 -16.02 -3.54 15.86
CA ASN A 444 -15.53 -4.15 17.10
C ASN A 444 -14.68 -3.12 17.85
N SER A 445 -15.22 -1.92 18.05
CA SER A 445 -14.70 -1.02 19.05
C SER A 445 -14.96 -1.66 20.41
N TYR A 446 -13.90 -2.24 20.98
CA TYR A 446 -13.88 -2.69 22.36
C TYR A 446 -14.12 -1.48 23.26
N GLY A 447 -15.37 -1.35 23.74
CA GLY A 447 -15.71 -0.43 24.78
C GLY A 447 -15.00 -0.83 26.07
N TRP A 448 -14.00 -0.09 26.48
CA TRP A 448 -13.48 -0.11 27.83
C TRP A 448 -14.59 0.38 28.76
N LYS A 449 -15.27 -0.52 29.44
CA LYS A 449 -16.09 -0.17 30.59
C LYS A 449 -15.15 0.12 31.75
N THR A 450 -14.99 1.40 32.05
CA THR A 450 -14.49 1.85 33.35
C THR A 450 -15.50 1.45 34.41
N HIS A 451 -15.14 0.53 35.27
CA HIS A 451 -15.81 0.35 36.55
C HIS A 451 -15.17 1.33 37.53
N VAL A 452 -16.00 2.24 38.04
CA VAL A 452 -15.80 3.01 39.28
C VAL A 452 -15.98 2.11 40.45
#